data_2d6f9cf05a840bfdcc820c1c38e81985
#
_entry.id   2d6f9cf05a840bfdcc820c1c38e81985
#
_cell.length_a   1.000
_cell.length_b   1.000
_cell.length_c   1.000
_cell.angle_alpha   90.00
_cell.angle_beta   90.00
_cell.angle_gamma   90.00
#
_symmetry.space_group_name_H-M   'P 1'
#
loop_
_entity.id
_entity.type
_entity.pdbx_description
1 polymer ?
#
loop_
_entity_poly.entity_id
_entity_poly.type
_entity_poly.pdbx_seq_one_letter_code
_entity_poly.pdbx_strand_id
1 'polypeptide(L)'
;MTLASAPASAQLKLAADFCTAEVLINDRSVCVVGPYSPTVRLDITQDLRFGSNQICIRLQKSAGPSAVALSIAAVDVAGTQLLNTGPHWTALAPGTLQDLGTVRSQLWGIGSASLDLSGADNYEQWRLATAANSETQVAKLRARPGFKITRLRTAGLDEGSWVSMAFDPAGQLTIAREDKGLLRFARDSDGLPAGAAELINGDLLECRGLLYAHGALYANANNSKALYRLQDADGNGTLEQVEKLREYSGGVGHGRNDLALGPDGWIWSIHGDSVDAPAAGTVFDRTSPLRDSRRGPVRQEGYVVKVSPDGEAAEVVCTGLRNPFGIDFNSDGAAFTYDADNEFDMGTPWYRSTRIWQLSPGLDFGWRVAQGQWPPYFPDRADNSVWQLDTGKGSPTSVMFGKHLKFAPDYQNCLYVLDWAYGRVLAVHMAPRGSMYRMAGELF
;
A
#
# COMPACT_ATOMS: atom_id res chain seq x y z
N MET A 1 -31.57 10.27 -23.12
CA MET A 1 -32.72 9.84 -22.29
C MET A 1 -34.00 10.44 -22.85
N THR A 2 -35.03 9.66 -23.10
CA THR A 2 -36.27 10.17 -23.67
C THR A 2 -37.40 10.00 -22.64
N LEU A 3 -38.18 11.07 -22.42
CA LEU A 3 -39.29 11.10 -21.46
C LEU A 3 -40.61 11.30 -22.20
N ALA A 4 -41.67 10.59 -21.77
CA ALA A 4 -43.03 10.67 -22.34
C ALA A 4 -43.80 11.92 -21.88
N SER A 5 -43.35 12.58 -20.80
CA SER A 5 -43.82 13.88 -20.32
C SER A 5 -42.68 14.60 -19.58
N ALA A 6 -42.89 15.84 -19.15
CA ALA A 6 -42.01 16.46 -18.14
C ALA A 6 -42.02 15.55 -16.88
N PRO A 7 -40.88 15.31 -16.27
CA PRO A 7 -40.77 14.41 -15.14
C PRO A 7 -41.45 15.00 -13.89
N ALA A 8 -42.15 14.17 -13.14
CA ALA A 8 -42.69 14.51 -11.82
C ALA A 8 -41.60 14.58 -10.76
N SER A 9 -40.54 13.75 -10.93
CA SER A 9 -39.34 13.78 -10.13
C SER A 9 -38.16 13.18 -10.91
N ALA A 10 -36.93 13.68 -10.68
CA ALA A 10 -35.74 13.09 -11.24
C ALA A 10 -34.56 13.23 -10.30
N GLN A 11 -33.87 12.13 -10.07
CA GLN A 11 -32.66 12.07 -9.22
C GLN A 11 -31.45 11.63 -10.02
N LEU A 12 -30.37 12.37 -9.87
CA LEU A 12 -29.05 12.03 -10.39
C LEU A 12 -28.18 11.53 -9.24
N LYS A 13 -27.45 10.45 -9.47
CA LYS A 13 -26.34 9.99 -8.63
C LYS A 13 -25.08 9.96 -9.47
N LEU A 14 -23.99 10.52 -8.94
CA LEU A 14 -22.70 10.60 -9.64
C LEU A 14 -21.58 10.26 -8.69
N ALA A 15 -20.69 9.38 -9.13
CA ALA A 15 -19.40 9.11 -8.51
C ALA A 15 -18.30 9.24 -9.56
N ALA A 16 -17.20 9.86 -9.21
CA ALA A 16 -16.03 10.02 -10.07
C ALA A 16 -14.76 9.61 -9.33
N ASP A 17 -13.93 8.82 -10.00
CA ASP A 17 -12.68 8.31 -9.47
C ASP A 17 -11.54 8.79 -10.35
N PHE A 18 -10.48 9.33 -9.76
CA PHE A 18 -9.28 9.86 -10.44
C PHE A 18 -9.57 10.89 -11.56
N CYS A 19 -10.72 11.54 -11.52
CA CYS A 19 -11.08 12.61 -12.45
C CYS A 19 -12.04 13.61 -11.81
N THR A 20 -12.09 14.81 -12.38
CA THR A 20 -13.22 15.72 -12.21
C THR A 20 -14.27 15.35 -13.26
N ALA A 21 -15.51 15.15 -12.85
CA ALA A 21 -16.63 14.87 -13.73
C ALA A 21 -17.64 16.03 -13.68
N GLU A 22 -17.92 16.63 -14.83
CA GLU A 22 -18.96 17.62 -15.03
C GLU A 22 -20.10 16.97 -15.81
N VAL A 23 -21.31 16.99 -15.26
CA VAL A 23 -22.53 16.50 -15.94
C VAL A 23 -23.27 17.67 -16.56
N LEU A 24 -23.51 17.56 -17.86
CA LEU A 24 -24.33 18.50 -18.62
C LEU A 24 -25.62 17.79 -19.04
N ILE A 25 -26.76 18.49 -18.85
CA ILE A 25 -28.07 18.08 -19.36
C ILE A 25 -28.52 19.16 -20.33
N ASN A 26 -28.76 18.77 -21.57
CA ASN A 26 -29.16 19.70 -22.64
C ASN A 26 -28.21 20.92 -22.71
N ASP A 27 -26.90 20.66 -22.70
CA ASP A 27 -25.79 21.63 -22.74
C ASP A 27 -25.65 22.54 -21.50
N ARG A 28 -26.47 22.36 -20.48
CA ARG A 28 -26.38 23.07 -19.22
C ARG A 28 -25.66 22.24 -18.18
N SER A 29 -24.64 22.80 -17.54
CA SER A 29 -23.93 22.16 -16.43
C SER A 29 -24.85 22.08 -15.19
N VAL A 30 -25.08 20.88 -14.68
CA VAL A 30 -25.94 20.63 -13.52
C VAL A 30 -25.15 20.16 -12.30
N CYS A 31 -23.99 19.57 -12.50
CA CYS A 31 -23.18 19.03 -11.42
C CYS A 31 -21.72 18.95 -11.80
N VAL A 32 -20.84 19.29 -10.87
CA VAL A 32 -19.38 19.07 -10.97
C VAL A 32 -18.90 18.34 -9.73
N VAL A 33 -18.24 17.19 -9.92
CA VAL A 33 -17.68 16.38 -8.84
C VAL A 33 -16.19 16.28 -9.04
N GLY A 34 -15.41 16.66 -8.02
CA GLY A 34 -13.96 16.53 -8.05
C GLY A 34 -13.52 15.09 -7.79
N PRO A 35 -12.24 14.79 -8.07
CA PRO A 35 -11.66 13.50 -7.72
C PRO A 35 -11.72 13.28 -6.20
N TYR A 36 -11.97 12.03 -5.79
CA TYR A 36 -12.03 11.64 -4.37
C TYR A 36 -13.17 12.25 -3.56
N SER A 37 -14.19 12.76 -4.24
CA SER A 37 -15.38 13.31 -3.59
C SER A 37 -16.38 12.20 -3.26
N PRO A 38 -17.19 12.36 -2.20
CA PRO A 38 -18.32 11.45 -1.94
C PRO A 38 -19.28 11.41 -3.14
N THR A 39 -20.04 10.31 -3.25
CA THR A 39 -21.12 10.20 -4.24
C THR A 39 -22.12 11.34 -4.07
N VAL A 40 -22.30 12.12 -5.13
CA VAL A 40 -23.27 13.19 -5.18
C VAL A 40 -24.66 12.64 -5.50
N ARG A 41 -25.67 13.19 -4.84
CA ARG A 41 -27.10 12.97 -5.15
C ARG A 41 -27.74 14.34 -5.36
N LEU A 42 -28.38 14.53 -6.50
CA LEU A 42 -28.93 15.81 -6.90
C LEU A 42 -30.32 15.62 -7.48
N ASP A 43 -31.27 16.46 -7.10
CA ASP A 43 -32.54 16.60 -7.77
C ASP A 43 -32.34 17.41 -9.06
N ILE A 44 -32.67 16.78 -10.20
CA ILE A 44 -32.53 17.34 -11.54
C ILE A 44 -33.87 17.43 -12.27
N THR A 45 -34.97 17.43 -11.51
CA THR A 45 -36.35 17.45 -12.06
C THR A 45 -36.54 18.62 -13.02
N GLN A 46 -35.99 19.77 -12.70
CA GLN A 46 -36.11 21.00 -13.50
C GLN A 46 -35.15 21.06 -14.70
N ASP A 47 -34.18 20.17 -14.76
CA ASP A 47 -33.16 20.16 -15.82
C ASP A 47 -33.55 19.23 -16.99
N LEU A 48 -34.52 18.34 -16.75
CA LEU A 48 -35.06 17.44 -17.76
C LEU A 48 -36.39 17.99 -18.36
N ARG A 49 -36.62 17.68 -19.63
CA ARG A 49 -37.77 18.11 -20.37
C ARG A 49 -38.49 16.93 -21.03
N PHE A 50 -39.74 17.14 -21.44
CA PHE A 50 -40.44 16.23 -22.32
C PHE A 50 -39.63 15.95 -23.60
N GLY A 51 -39.67 14.74 -24.08
CA GLY A 51 -38.95 14.30 -25.27
C GLY A 51 -37.51 13.93 -24.99
N SER A 52 -36.65 14.19 -25.95
CA SER A 52 -35.23 13.79 -25.89
C SER A 52 -34.42 14.74 -25.01
N ASN A 53 -33.67 14.16 -24.08
CA ASN A 53 -32.66 14.86 -23.25
C ASN A 53 -31.27 14.30 -23.56
N GLN A 54 -30.37 15.19 -23.89
CA GLN A 54 -28.95 14.86 -24.09
C GLN A 54 -28.23 14.95 -22.75
N ILE A 55 -27.54 13.86 -22.38
CA ILE A 55 -26.72 13.80 -21.17
C ILE A 55 -25.28 13.65 -21.62
N CYS A 56 -24.42 14.55 -21.16
CA CYS A 56 -23.00 14.56 -21.45
C CYS A 56 -22.22 14.58 -20.14
N ILE A 57 -21.12 13.85 -20.09
CA ILE A 57 -20.16 13.90 -18.97
C ILE A 57 -18.81 14.35 -19.53
N ARG A 58 -18.30 15.47 -19.06
CA ARG A 58 -16.93 15.91 -19.31
C ARG A 58 -16.03 15.38 -18.21
N LEU A 59 -14.95 14.71 -18.60
CA LEU A 59 -13.99 14.16 -17.66
C LEU A 59 -12.64 14.89 -17.82
N GLN A 60 -12.11 15.37 -16.70
CA GLN A 60 -10.75 15.87 -16.61
C GLN A 60 -9.96 14.92 -15.72
N LYS A 61 -9.03 14.18 -16.33
CA LYS A 61 -8.17 13.22 -15.64
C LYS A 61 -7.34 13.91 -14.54
N SER A 62 -7.21 13.25 -13.40
CA SER A 62 -6.20 13.51 -12.37
C SER A 62 -5.14 12.41 -12.39
N ALA A 63 -4.55 12.04 -11.26
CA ALA A 63 -3.66 10.88 -11.19
C ALA A 63 -4.48 9.58 -11.13
N GLY A 64 -4.08 8.55 -11.88
CA GLY A 64 -4.71 7.23 -11.86
C GLY A 64 -5.72 7.00 -13.00
N PRO A 65 -6.36 5.83 -13.03
CA PRO A 65 -7.33 5.44 -14.05
C PRO A 65 -8.67 6.15 -13.81
N SER A 66 -9.01 7.08 -14.70
CA SER A 66 -10.26 7.81 -14.59
C SER A 66 -11.47 6.89 -14.79
N ALA A 67 -12.40 6.93 -13.86
CA ALA A 67 -13.65 6.20 -13.93
C ALA A 67 -14.82 7.09 -13.48
N VAL A 68 -15.99 6.87 -14.05
CA VAL A 68 -17.21 7.57 -13.67
C VAL A 68 -18.39 6.60 -13.66
N ALA A 69 -19.24 6.76 -12.67
CA ALA A 69 -20.52 6.08 -12.61
C ALA A 69 -21.66 7.10 -12.41
N LEU A 70 -22.61 7.11 -13.33
CA LEU A 70 -23.79 7.97 -13.27
C LEU A 70 -25.04 7.11 -13.31
N SER A 71 -26.03 7.49 -12.52
CA SER A 71 -27.39 6.96 -12.58
C SER A 71 -28.38 8.11 -12.53
N ILE A 72 -29.30 8.15 -13.47
CA ILE A 72 -30.45 9.06 -13.46
C ILE A 72 -31.73 8.20 -13.40
N ALA A 73 -32.57 8.48 -12.42
CA ALA A 73 -33.91 7.93 -12.32
C ALA A 73 -34.92 9.09 -12.44
N ALA A 74 -35.73 9.09 -13.48
CA ALA A 74 -36.79 10.08 -13.73
C ALA A 74 -38.16 9.39 -13.78
N VAL A 75 -39.14 9.97 -13.15
CA VAL A 75 -40.55 9.49 -13.14
C VAL A 75 -41.35 10.38 -14.04
N ASP A 76 -41.92 9.82 -15.11
CA ASP A 76 -42.85 10.47 -16.02
C ASP A 76 -44.20 9.71 -16.08
N VAL A 77 -45.08 10.10 -16.99
CA VAL A 77 -46.39 9.45 -17.14
C VAL A 77 -46.31 7.99 -17.59
N ALA A 78 -45.19 7.57 -18.17
CA ALA A 78 -44.94 6.20 -18.58
C ALA A 78 -44.28 5.36 -17.46
N GLY A 79 -43.99 5.97 -16.31
CA GLY A 79 -43.34 5.34 -15.16
C GLY A 79 -41.89 5.78 -14.94
N THR A 80 -41.10 4.96 -14.25
CA THR A 80 -39.71 5.27 -13.95
C THR A 80 -38.81 4.96 -15.14
N GLN A 81 -38.14 5.98 -15.66
CA GLN A 81 -37.11 5.88 -16.69
C GLN A 81 -35.75 5.88 -16.03
N LEU A 82 -34.88 4.93 -16.40
CA LEU A 82 -33.51 4.80 -15.85
C LEU A 82 -32.48 5.02 -16.95
N LEU A 83 -31.46 5.80 -16.63
CA LEU A 83 -30.26 5.93 -17.44
C LEU A 83 -29.04 5.68 -16.53
N ASN A 84 -28.24 4.69 -16.86
CA ASN A 84 -26.99 4.40 -16.17
C ASN A 84 -25.83 4.50 -17.14
N THR A 85 -24.62 4.80 -16.64
CA THR A 85 -23.39 4.57 -17.42
C THR A 85 -23.28 3.09 -17.77
N GLY A 86 -22.75 2.80 -18.96
CA GLY A 86 -22.63 1.44 -19.48
C GLY A 86 -22.21 1.41 -20.95
N PRO A 87 -22.27 0.26 -21.61
CA PRO A 87 -21.72 0.07 -22.96
C PRO A 87 -22.37 0.90 -24.06
N HIS A 88 -23.51 1.51 -23.79
CA HIS A 88 -24.22 2.37 -24.76
C HIS A 88 -23.71 3.84 -24.79
N TRP A 89 -22.77 4.17 -23.94
CA TRP A 89 -22.12 5.49 -23.94
C TRP A 89 -20.99 5.54 -24.97
N THR A 90 -20.83 6.69 -25.61
CA THR A 90 -19.80 6.91 -26.63
C THR A 90 -18.90 8.09 -26.25
N ALA A 91 -17.61 7.99 -26.52
CA ALA A 91 -16.69 9.11 -26.38
C ALA A 91 -16.84 10.05 -27.59
N LEU A 92 -16.93 11.36 -27.30
CA LEU A 92 -16.99 12.40 -28.32
C LEU A 92 -15.62 13.01 -28.63
N ALA A 93 -14.59 12.70 -27.83
CA ALA A 93 -13.21 13.15 -27.97
C ALA A 93 -12.27 11.96 -28.17
N PRO A 94 -11.01 12.18 -28.60
CA PRO A 94 -10.02 11.10 -28.69
C PRO A 94 -9.87 10.38 -27.35
N GLY A 95 -10.12 9.09 -27.35
CA GLY A 95 -10.04 8.24 -26.16
C GLY A 95 -10.86 6.98 -26.35
N THR A 96 -10.53 5.95 -25.58
CA THR A 96 -11.31 4.71 -25.53
C THR A 96 -12.11 4.70 -24.25
N LEU A 97 -13.40 4.39 -24.36
CA LEU A 97 -14.24 4.04 -23.21
C LEU A 97 -14.19 2.53 -23.02
N GLN A 98 -13.97 2.11 -21.80
CA GLN A 98 -14.08 0.72 -21.40
C GLN A 98 -15.20 0.59 -20.38
N ASP A 99 -16.13 -0.33 -20.62
CA ASP A 99 -17.13 -0.71 -19.63
C ASP A 99 -16.44 -1.61 -18.59
N LEU A 100 -16.31 -1.12 -17.37
CA LEU A 100 -15.72 -1.85 -16.25
C LEU A 100 -16.72 -2.75 -15.53
N GLY A 101 -17.97 -2.82 -16.03
CA GLY A 101 -19.04 -3.56 -15.39
C GLY A 101 -19.52 -2.89 -14.09
N THR A 102 -20.07 -3.68 -13.19
CA THR A 102 -20.51 -3.17 -11.89
C THR A 102 -19.29 -2.92 -11.00
N VAL A 103 -18.80 -1.71 -11.01
CA VAL A 103 -17.75 -1.27 -10.08
C VAL A 103 -18.42 -1.02 -8.73
N ARG A 104 -18.10 -1.83 -7.73
CA ARG A 104 -18.35 -1.41 -6.36
C ARG A 104 -17.31 -0.34 -6.06
N SER A 105 -17.73 0.93 -6.03
CA SER A 105 -16.91 2.01 -5.48
C SER A 105 -16.77 1.75 -3.98
N GLN A 106 -15.82 0.94 -3.60
CA GLN A 106 -15.39 0.89 -2.22
C GLN A 106 -14.44 2.07 -2.05
N LEU A 107 -14.96 3.13 -1.47
CA LEU A 107 -14.10 4.09 -0.81
C LEU A 107 -13.25 3.34 0.21
N TRP A 108 -11.96 3.54 0.18
CA TRP A 108 -11.02 3.09 1.16
C TRP A 108 -11.51 3.35 2.57
N GLY A 109 -11.40 2.34 3.44
CA GLY A 109 -11.77 2.45 4.83
C GLY A 109 -13.27 2.59 5.11
N ILE A 110 -14.11 2.73 4.10
CA ILE A 110 -15.56 2.67 4.23
C ILE A 110 -16.07 1.44 3.48
N GLY A 111 -15.50 0.31 3.80
CA GLY A 111 -16.11 -0.97 3.50
C GLY A 111 -17.24 -1.17 4.47
N SER A 112 -18.45 -0.76 4.14
CA SER A 112 -19.63 -1.41 4.64
C SER A 112 -19.90 -2.69 3.84
N ALA A 113 -18.92 -3.55 3.68
CA ALA A 113 -19.23 -4.94 3.79
C ALA A 113 -19.74 -5.03 5.22
N SER A 114 -21.01 -5.23 5.43
CA SER A 114 -21.48 -5.87 6.66
C SER A 114 -20.53 -7.05 6.81
N LEU A 115 -19.57 -6.93 7.72
CA LEU A 115 -18.81 -8.05 8.19
C LEU A 115 -19.90 -9.00 8.65
N ASP A 116 -20.11 -10.06 7.91
CA ASP A 116 -20.92 -11.17 8.40
C ASP A 116 -20.13 -11.77 9.54
N LEU A 117 -20.33 -11.20 10.71
CA LEU A 117 -19.71 -11.66 11.95
C LEU A 117 -20.33 -12.97 12.43
N SER A 118 -21.40 -13.46 11.78
CA SER A 118 -22.05 -14.72 12.14
C SER A 118 -21.11 -15.93 11.96
N GLY A 119 -20.03 -15.79 11.18
CA GLY A 119 -18.97 -16.79 11.06
C GLY A 119 -17.67 -16.46 11.81
N ALA A 120 -17.55 -15.29 12.43
CA ALA A 120 -16.29 -14.84 13.06
C ALA A 120 -15.87 -15.70 14.26
N ASP A 121 -16.81 -16.34 14.93
CA ASP A 121 -16.58 -17.24 16.07
C ASP A 121 -16.55 -18.72 15.65
N ASN A 122 -16.51 -19.02 14.39
CA ASN A 122 -16.49 -20.40 13.91
C ASN A 122 -15.08 -20.99 14.01
N TYR A 123 -14.75 -21.50 15.21
CA TYR A 123 -13.51 -22.23 15.48
C TYR A 123 -13.26 -23.37 14.45
N GLU A 124 -14.31 -24.01 13.96
CA GLU A 124 -14.25 -25.06 12.94
C GLU A 124 -13.66 -24.51 11.62
N GLN A 125 -14.11 -23.35 11.19
CA GLN A 125 -13.58 -22.68 9.99
C GLN A 125 -12.11 -22.33 10.14
N TRP A 126 -11.71 -21.87 11.31
CA TRP A 126 -10.32 -21.58 11.66
C TRP A 126 -9.48 -22.88 11.68
N ARG A 127 -9.99 -23.91 12.31
CA ARG A 127 -9.38 -25.24 12.34
C ARG A 127 -9.21 -25.84 10.95
N LEU A 128 -10.20 -25.70 10.08
CA LEU A 128 -10.12 -26.14 8.69
C LEU A 128 -9.12 -25.32 7.88
N ALA A 129 -9.05 -24.01 8.09
CA ALA A 129 -8.07 -23.15 7.45
C ALA A 129 -6.63 -23.47 7.85
N THR A 130 -6.41 -23.80 9.14
CA THR A 130 -5.08 -24.19 9.64
C THR A 130 -4.70 -25.65 9.36
N ALA A 131 -5.68 -26.55 9.24
CA ALA A 131 -5.45 -27.95 8.91
C ALA A 131 -5.24 -28.20 7.41
N ALA A 132 -5.69 -27.30 6.56
CA ALA A 132 -5.54 -27.43 5.11
C ALA A 132 -4.15 -26.91 4.71
N ASN A 133 -3.21 -27.83 4.46
CA ASN A 133 -2.02 -27.59 3.63
C ASN A 133 -2.42 -27.29 2.17
N SER A 134 -3.48 -26.53 1.95
CA SER A 134 -3.94 -26.19 0.61
C SER A 134 -3.49 -24.78 0.28
N GLU A 135 -2.59 -24.71 -0.69
CA GLU A 135 -2.25 -23.44 -1.36
C GLU A 135 -3.50 -22.67 -1.78
N THR A 136 -3.44 -21.35 -1.72
CA THR A 136 -4.52 -20.52 -2.22
C THR A 136 -4.73 -20.79 -3.72
N GLN A 137 -5.91 -21.25 -4.08
CA GLN A 137 -6.27 -21.48 -5.47
C GLN A 137 -6.35 -20.14 -6.23
N VAL A 138 -5.70 -20.03 -7.40
CA VAL A 138 -5.77 -18.82 -8.25
C VAL A 138 -7.21 -18.40 -8.53
N ALA A 139 -8.12 -19.35 -8.70
CA ALA A 139 -9.55 -19.10 -8.93
C ALA A 139 -10.26 -18.38 -7.78
N LYS A 140 -9.70 -18.37 -6.56
CA LYS A 140 -10.21 -17.61 -5.42
C LYS A 140 -9.72 -16.18 -5.37
N LEU A 141 -8.67 -15.87 -6.13
CA LEU A 141 -8.10 -14.53 -6.22
C LEU A 141 -8.87 -13.73 -7.28
N ARG A 142 -9.06 -12.46 -7.01
CA ARG A 142 -9.71 -11.53 -7.94
C ARG A 142 -8.72 -10.43 -8.29
N ALA A 143 -8.65 -10.09 -9.56
CA ALA A 143 -7.89 -8.94 -10.04
C ALA A 143 -8.83 -7.97 -10.75
N ARG A 144 -8.38 -6.75 -10.93
CA ARG A 144 -9.09 -5.77 -11.74
C ARG A 144 -9.21 -6.25 -13.19
N PRO A 145 -10.24 -5.79 -13.92
CA PRO A 145 -10.35 -6.06 -15.36
C PRO A 145 -9.06 -5.62 -16.09
N GLY A 146 -8.59 -6.48 -16.99
CA GLY A 146 -7.35 -6.27 -17.72
C GLY A 146 -6.09 -6.87 -17.09
N PHE A 147 -6.19 -7.43 -15.88
CA PHE A 147 -5.10 -8.13 -15.21
C PHE A 147 -5.39 -9.62 -15.09
N LYS A 148 -4.33 -10.41 -15.19
CA LYS A 148 -4.35 -11.86 -15.04
C LYS A 148 -3.42 -12.28 -13.91
N ILE A 149 -3.92 -13.13 -13.02
CA ILE A 149 -3.12 -13.74 -11.96
C ILE A 149 -2.61 -15.09 -12.44
N THR A 150 -1.31 -15.33 -12.32
CA THR A 150 -0.67 -16.60 -12.64
C THR A 150 0.16 -17.03 -11.44
N ARG A 151 -0.03 -18.25 -10.98
CA ARG A 151 0.82 -18.84 -9.95
C ARG A 151 2.15 -19.25 -10.58
N LEU A 152 3.24 -18.71 -10.07
CA LEU A 152 4.59 -19.05 -10.53
C LEU A 152 5.17 -20.22 -9.75
N ARG A 153 4.95 -20.25 -8.43
CA ARG A 153 5.51 -21.27 -7.54
C ARG A 153 4.65 -21.41 -6.29
N THR A 154 4.74 -22.55 -5.66
CA THR A 154 4.27 -22.85 -4.31
C THR A 154 5.47 -23.27 -3.48
N ALA A 155 5.56 -22.81 -2.22
CA ALA A 155 6.61 -23.23 -1.30
C ALA A 155 6.57 -24.75 -1.09
N GLY A 156 7.73 -25.39 -1.17
CA GLY A 156 7.90 -26.81 -0.82
C GLY A 156 7.80 -27.02 0.70
N LEU A 157 7.56 -28.27 1.11
CA LEU A 157 7.45 -28.60 2.54
C LEU A 157 8.75 -28.32 3.31
N ASP A 158 9.89 -28.40 2.66
CA ASP A 158 11.23 -28.15 3.19
C ASP A 158 11.62 -26.67 3.15
N GLU A 159 10.88 -25.84 2.43
CA GLU A 159 11.15 -24.42 2.31
C GLU A 159 10.56 -23.60 3.48
N GLY A 160 9.54 -24.11 4.17
CA GLY A 160 8.85 -23.42 5.25
C GLY A 160 8.05 -22.20 4.77
N SER A 161 7.74 -21.30 5.68
CA SER A 161 7.10 -20.01 5.36
C SER A 161 8.12 -19.01 4.82
N TRP A 162 7.74 -18.26 3.80
CA TRP A 162 8.56 -17.19 3.23
C TRP A 162 8.14 -15.85 3.81
N VAL A 163 9.09 -15.10 4.37
CA VAL A 163 8.81 -13.81 5.03
C VAL A 163 9.26 -12.59 4.23
N SER A 164 10.22 -12.75 3.34
CA SER A 164 10.65 -11.70 2.41
C SER A 164 11.24 -12.29 1.14
N MET A 165 11.35 -11.47 0.10
CA MET A 165 11.92 -11.86 -1.17
C MET A 165 12.63 -10.69 -1.85
N ALA A 166 13.65 -11.01 -2.64
CA ALA A 166 14.33 -10.09 -3.52
C ALA A 166 14.79 -10.79 -4.80
N PHE A 167 14.93 -10.02 -5.89
CA PHE A 167 15.54 -10.52 -7.11
C PHE A 167 16.98 -10.00 -7.19
N ASP A 168 17.89 -10.88 -7.52
CA ASP A 168 19.27 -10.51 -7.81
C ASP A 168 19.41 -9.79 -9.17
N PRO A 169 20.57 -9.21 -9.51
CA PRO A 169 20.78 -8.56 -10.81
C PRO A 169 20.60 -9.48 -12.03
N ALA A 170 20.76 -10.81 -11.85
CA ALA A 170 20.51 -11.81 -12.89
C ALA A 170 19.01 -12.20 -12.96
N GLY A 171 18.18 -11.69 -12.05
CA GLY A 171 16.75 -11.96 -11.93
C GLY A 171 16.41 -13.29 -11.27
N GLN A 172 17.34 -13.89 -10.54
CA GLN A 172 17.07 -15.05 -9.70
C GLN A 172 16.32 -14.61 -8.44
N LEU A 173 15.34 -15.39 -8.02
CA LEU A 173 14.56 -15.10 -6.81
C LEU A 173 15.29 -15.61 -5.57
N THR A 174 15.57 -14.71 -4.64
CA THR A 174 16.00 -15.06 -3.28
C THR A 174 14.83 -14.85 -2.31
N ILE A 175 14.61 -15.81 -1.42
CA ILE A 175 13.62 -15.72 -0.35
C ILE A 175 14.27 -15.92 1.01
N ALA A 176 13.69 -15.31 2.04
CA ALA A 176 14.02 -15.60 3.42
C ALA A 176 12.96 -16.50 4.04
N ARG A 177 13.41 -17.50 4.77
CA ARG A 177 12.56 -18.40 5.55
C ARG A 177 12.20 -17.73 6.89
N GLU A 178 11.01 -18.03 7.38
CA GLU A 178 10.54 -17.48 8.67
C GLU A 178 11.43 -17.90 9.85
N ASP A 179 11.87 -19.14 9.88
CA ASP A 179 12.77 -19.63 10.93
C ASP A 179 14.19 -19.12 10.69
N LYS A 180 14.86 -19.71 9.72
CA LYS A 180 16.23 -19.33 9.35
C LYS A 180 16.59 -19.73 7.94
N GLY A 181 17.54 -18.98 7.39
CA GLY A 181 18.17 -19.28 6.12
C GLY A 181 17.55 -18.54 4.94
N LEU A 182 18.38 -18.40 3.93
CA LEU A 182 18.07 -17.77 2.65
C LEU A 182 18.15 -18.83 1.54
N LEU A 183 17.14 -18.89 0.71
CA LEU A 183 17.08 -19.78 -0.44
C LEU A 183 17.06 -18.99 -1.73
N ARG A 184 17.71 -19.49 -2.77
CA ARG A 184 17.71 -18.91 -4.11
C ARG A 184 17.14 -19.90 -5.13
N PHE A 185 16.41 -19.40 -6.10
CA PHE A 185 15.84 -20.17 -7.20
C PHE A 185 16.42 -19.72 -8.52
N ALA A 186 16.90 -20.68 -9.30
CA ALA A 186 17.34 -20.43 -10.67
C ALA A 186 16.14 -19.95 -11.53
N ARG A 187 16.45 -19.41 -12.70
CA ARG A 187 15.44 -19.03 -13.71
C ARG A 187 15.33 -20.12 -14.76
N ASP A 188 14.10 -20.38 -15.21
CA ASP A 188 13.85 -21.15 -16.42
C ASP A 188 14.05 -20.33 -17.70
N SER A 189 13.72 -20.94 -18.85
CA SER A 189 13.80 -20.28 -20.16
C SER A 189 12.87 -19.07 -20.30
N ASP A 190 11.80 -19.03 -19.51
CA ASP A 190 10.83 -17.92 -19.50
C ASP A 190 11.19 -16.85 -18.46
N GLY A 191 12.29 -17.06 -17.72
CA GLY A 191 12.77 -16.16 -16.69
C GLY A 191 12.04 -16.27 -15.35
N LEU A 192 11.29 -17.36 -15.15
CA LEU A 192 10.52 -17.59 -13.93
C LEU A 192 11.32 -18.42 -12.92
N PRO A 193 11.07 -18.26 -11.59
CA PRO A 193 11.72 -19.06 -10.57
C PRO A 193 11.42 -20.55 -10.77
N ALA A 194 12.44 -21.38 -10.93
CA ALA A 194 12.32 -22.80 -11.26
C ALA A 194 13.36 -23.67 -10.54
N GLY A 195 13.12 -24.98 -10.55
CA GLY A 195 14.04 -25.95 -10.00
C GLY A 195 14.02 -26.05 -8.47
N ALA A 196 15.02 -26.78 -7.94
CA ALA A 196 15.22 -26.90 -6.50
C ALA A 196 15.79 -25.61 -5.92
N ALA A 197 15.44 -25.35 -4.67
CA ALA A 197 16.00 -24.23 -3.94
C ALA A 197 17.48 -24.48 -3.60
N GLU A 198 18.32 -23.50 -3.82
CA GLU A 198 19.72 -23.48 -3.37
C GLU A 198 19.78 -22.77 -2.02
N LEU A 199 20.41 -23.39 -1.01
CA LEU A 199 20.67 -22.74 0.28
C LEU A 199 21.89 -21.83 0.13
N ILE A 200 21.68 -20.52 0.16
CA ILE A 200 22.76 -19.53 0.04
C ILE A 200 23.26 -18.99 1.40
N ASN A 201 22.48 -19.16 2.44
CA ASN A 201 22.86 -18.93 3.83
C ASN A 201 21.96 -19.73 4.76
N GLY A 202 22.54 -20.45 5.74
CA GLY A 202 21.80 -21.30 6.67
C GLY A 202 21.70 -20.75 8.09
N ASP A 203 22.26 -19.57 8.38
CA ASP A 203 22.48 -19.10 9.77
C ASP A 203 21.64 -17.88 10.15
N LEU A 204 21.35 -16.99 9.20
CA LEU A 204 20.57 -15.79 9.49
C LEU A 204 19.12 -16.12 9.83
N LEU A 205 18.64 -15.49 10.90
CA LEU A 205 17.32 -15.79 11.48
C LEU A 205 16.28 -14.75 11.03
N GLU A 206 15.20 -15.22 10.38
CA GLU A 206 14.04 -14.41 10.01
C GLU A 206 14.41 -13.07 9.35
N CYS A 207 15.01 -13.13 8.16
CA CYS A 207 15.35 -11.91 7.42
C CYS A 207 14.08 -11.28 6.83
N ARG A 208 13.57 -10.22 7.45
CA ARG A 208 12.34 -9.53 7.02
C ARG A 208 12.58 -8.52 5.91
N GLY A 209 13.81 -8.09 5.68
CA GLY A 209 14.20 -7.23 4.58
C GLY A 209 15.36 -7.82 3.80
N LEU A 210 15.25 -7.88 2.49
CA LEU A 210 16.27 -8.32 1.55
C LEU A 210 16.45 -7.28 0.45
N LEU A 211 17.69 -6.89 0.19
CA LEU A 211 18.00 -5.89 -0.83
C LEU A 211 19.29 -6.23 -1.56
N TYR A 212 19.26 -6.46 -2.86
CA TYR A 212 20.45 -6.49 -3.69
C TYR A 212 20.86 -5.08 -4.09
N ALA A 213 22.03 -4.66 -3.64
CA ALA A 213 22.63 -3.38 -3.97
C ALA A 213 24.16 -3.45 -3.86
N HIS A 214 24.87 -2.57 -4.52
CA HIS A 214 26.34 -2.43 -4.43
C HIS A 214 27.11 -3.75 -4.58
N GLY A 215 26.63 -4.66 -5.42
CA GLY A 215 27.25 -5.98 -5.65
C GLY A 215 27.14 -6.95 -4.46
N ALA A 216 26.21 -6.73 -3.55
CA ALA A 216 25.96 -7.54 -2.36
C ALA A 216 24.47 -7.76 -2.12
N LEU A 217 24.12 -8.72 -1.27
CA LEU A 217 22.82 -8.85 -0.65
C LEU A 217 22.87 -8.26 0.76
N TYR A 218 22.01 -7.27 1.02
CA TYR A 218 21.77 -6.75 2.37
C TYR A 218 20.57 -7.45 2.97
N ALA A 219 20.65 -7.82 4.26
CA ALA A 219 19.60 -8.54 4.96
C ALA A 219 19.36 -7.97 6.36
N ASN A 220 18.13 -7.53 6.64
CA ASN A 220 17.67 -7.26 8.00
C ASN A 220 17.25 -8.57 8.65
N ALA A 221 18.17 -9.18 9.40
CA ALA A 221 17.93 -10.42 10.12
C ALA A 221 17.30 -10.12 11.48
N ASN A 222 15.96 -10.18 11.54
CA ASN A 222 15.18 -9.74 12.68
C ASN A 222 15.57 -10.47 13.98
N ASN A 223 15.61 -11.79 13.96
CA ASN A 223 15.95 -12.60 15.14
C ASN A 223 17.47 -12.67 15.39
N SER A 224 18.30 -12.42 14.39
CA SER A 224 19.75 -12.19 14.55
C SER A 224 20.08 -10.75 14.99
N LYS A 225 19.07 -9.86 15.07
CA LYS A 225 19.15 -8.49 15.58
C LYS A 225 20.18 -7.58 14.91
N ALA A 226 20.38 -7.73 13.60
CA ALA A 226 21.34 -6.90 12.87
C ALA A 226 21.03 -6.78 11.38
N LEU A 227 21.64 -5.75 10.78
CA LEU A 227 21.80 -5.62 9.34
C LEU A 227 23.09 -6.33 8.94
N TYR A 228 22.98 -7.20 7.96
CA TYR A 228 24.10 -7.95 7.39
C TYR A 228 24.31 -7.60 5.92
N ARG A 229 25.56 -7.75 5.46
CA ARG A 229 25.95 -7.74 4.06
C ARG A 229 26.53 -9.12 3.71
N LEU A 230 26.01 -9.70 2.63
CA LEU A 230 26.47 -10.97 2.11
C LEU A 230 27.06 -10.76 0.71
N GLN A 231 28.24 -11.30 0.46
CA GLN A 231 28.95 -11.15 -0.80
C GLN A 231 29.48 -12.50 -1.30
N ASP A 232 29.51 -12.61 -2.61
CA ASP A 232 30.22 -13.67 -3.32
C ASP A 232 31.67 -13.21 -3.50
N ALA A 233 32.57 -13.74 -2.68
CA ALA A 233 33.96 -13.27 -2.62
C ALA A 233 34.85 -13.87 -3.71
N ASP A 234 34.49 -15.05 -4.21
CA ASP A 234 35.29 -15.79 -5.20
C ASP A 234 34.61 -15.90 -6.59
N GLY A 235 33.42 -15.35 -6.75
CA GLY A 235 32.69 -15.34 -8.02
C GLY A 235 32.04 -16.66 -8.37
N ASN A 236 31.87 -17.58 -7.41
CA ASN A 236 31.27 -18.90 -7.64
C ASN A 236 29.73 -18.89 -7.62
N GLY A 237 29.13 -17.76 -7.28
CA GLY A 237 27.68 -17.57 -7.19
C GLY A 237 27.10 -17.84 -5.81
N THR A 238 27.90 -18.23 -4.81
CA THR A 238 27.45 -18.34 -3.41
C THR A 238 27.73 -17.05 -2.64
N LEU A 239 27.03 -16.82 -1.52
CA LEU A 239 27.20 -15.63 -0.69
C LEU A 239 27.87 -16.04 0.63
N GLU A 240 29.11 -16.48 0.55
CA GLU A 240 29.85 -17.08 1.66
C GLU A 240 30.43 -16.03 2.62
N GLN A 241 30.71 -14.82 2.13
CA GLN A 241 31.20 -13.75 2.99
C GLN A 241 30.03 -13.02 3.65
N VAL A 242 29.84 -13.26 4.95
CA VAL A 242 28.77 -12.66 5.74
C VAL A 242 29.36 -11.68 6.75
N GLU A 243 29.00 -10.42 6.63
CA GLU A 243 29.45 -9.35 7.49
C GLU A 243 28.28 -8.72 8.26
N LYS A 244 28.43 -8.60 9.58
CA LYS A 244 27.48 -7.85 10.41
C LYS A 244 27.81 -6.37 10.36
N LEU A 245 27.04 -5.58 9.60
CA LEU A 245 27.27 -4.15 9.44
C LEU A 245 26.84 -3.35 10.67
N ARG A 246 25.67 -3.68 11.22
CA ARG A 246 25.11 -2.90 12.33
C ARG A 246 24.18 -3.75 13.19
N GLU A 247 24.45 -3.74 14.49
CA GLU A 247 23.59 -4.39 15.47
C GLU A 247 22.48 -3.43 15.93
N TYR A 248 21.29 -3.97 16.14
CA TYR A 248 20.12 -3.26 16.65
C TYR A 248 19.57 -3.99 17.88
N SER A 249 19.62 -3.36 19.03
CA SER A 249 19.07 -3.89 20.30
C SER A 249 17.53 -3.95 20.27
N GLY A 250 16.96 -4.49 21.36
CA GLY A 250 15.52 -4.53 21.57
C GLY A 250 14.87 -5.87 21.23
N GLY A 251 13.55 -5.87 21.13
CA GLY A 251 12.72 -7.03 20.85
C GLY A 251 12.70 -7.43 19.37
N VAL A 252 11.91 -8.48 19.08
CA VAL A 252 11.78 -9.05 17.73
C VAL A 252 10.32 -9.04 17.20
N GLY A 253 9.35 -8.61 18.00
CA GLY A 253 7.94 -8.55 17.61
C GLY A 253 7.72 -7.57 16.44
N HIS A 254 7.60 -6.29 16.74
CA HIS A 254 7.65 -5.23 15.72
C HIS A 254 9.12 -4.92 15.44
N GLY A 255 9.70 -5.68 14.56
CA GLY A 255 11.14 -5.86 14.49
C GLY A 255 11.85 -5.02 13.44
N ARG A 256 12.96 -5.61 12.95
CA ARG A 256 13.78 -5.08 11.87
C ARG A 256 13.15 -5.54 10.59
N ASN A 257 12.44 -4.62 9.94
CA ASN A 257 11.62 -4.96 8.79
C ASN A 257 12.38 -4.71 7.48
N ASP A 258 11.79 -4.07 6.51
CA ASP A 258 12.25 -4.03 5.14
C ASP A 258 13.46 -3.10 4.89
N LEU A 259 14.05 -3.24 3.72
CA LEU A 259 15.18 -2.47 3.22
C LEU A 259 14.85 -1.86 1.85
N ALA A 260 15.34 -0.66 1.60
CA ALA A 260 15.31 -0.05 0.27
C ALA A 260 16.62 0.68 -0.04
N LEU A 261 16.98 0.73 -1.32
CA LEU A 261 18.08 1.58 -1.78
C LEU A 261 17.57 3.02 -1.93
N GLY A 262 18.12 3.92 -1.14
CA GLY A 262 17.80 5.34 -1.23
C GLY A 262 18.38 5.98 -2.51
N PRO A 263 17.80 7.11 -2.97
CA PRO A 263 18.31 7.84 -4.12
C PRO A 263 19.71 8.41 -3.89
N ASP A 264 20.12 8.48 -2.63
CA ASP A 264 21.47 8.85 -2.19
C ASP A 264 22.48 7.69 -2.20
N GLY A 265 22.04 6.49 -2.58
CA GLY A 265 22.85 5.27 -2.59
C GLY A 265 23.02 4.62 -1.21
N TRP A 266 22.36 5.11 -0.17
CA TRP A 266 22.39 4.52 1.16
C TRP A 266 21.33 3.43 1.31
N ILE A 267 21.56 2.53 2.24
CA ILE A 267 20.63 1.46 2.60
C ILE A 267 19.65 2.01 3.63
N TRP A 268 18.40 2.20 3.24
CA TRP A 268 17.34 2.61 4.16
C TRP A 268 16.74 1.39 4.82
N SER A 269 16.70 1.40 6.15
CA SER A 269 16.21 0.31 6.99
C SER A 269 15.07 0.80 7.86
N ILE A 270 13.94 0.11 7.83
CA ILE A 270 12.76 0.46 8.59
C ILE A 270 12.55 -0.50 9.76
N HIS A 271 12.22 0.05 10.93
CA HIS A 271 12.11 -0.67 12.18
C HIS A 271 10.80 -0.37 12.90
N GLY A 272 10.22 -1.40 13.52
CA GLY A 272 9.09 -1.25 14.42
C GLY A 272 9.50 -0.88 15.85
N ASP A 273 8.51 -0.61 16.68
CA ASP A 273 8.67 -0.06 18.04
C ASP A 273 9.28 -1.03 19.06
N SER A 274 9.44 -2.30 18.71
CA SER A 274 10.16 -3.27 19.57
C SER A 274 11.68 -3.15 19.44
N VAL A 275 12.18 -2.46 18.42
CA VAL A 275 13.61 -2.21 18.23
C VAL A 275 13.99 -0.92 18.96
N ASP A 276 15.04 -0.98 19.75
CA ASP A 276 15.52 0.18 20.49
C ASP A 276 16.01 1.26 19.49
N ALA A 277 15.40 2.44 19.57
CA ALA A 277 15.88 3.55 18.75
C ALA A 277 17.30 3.93 19.18
N PRO A 278 18.20 4.29 18.24
CA PRO A 278 19.55 4.71 18.57
C PRO A 278 19.55 5.86 19.57
N ALA A 279 20.51 5.84 20.51
CA ALA A 279 20.68 6.91 21.48
C ALA A 279 21.02 8.24 20.76
N ALA A 280 20.50 9.34 21.28
CA ALA A 280 20.85 10.67 20.77
C ALA A 280 22.37 10.86 20.76
N GLY A 281 22.92 11.30 19.63
CA GLY A 281 24.36 11.54 19.46
C GLY A 281 25.15 10.35 18.90
N THR A 282 24.58 9.14 18.81
CA THR A 282 25.24 7.99 18.14
C THR A 282 24.96 7.94 16.65
N VAL A 283 23.86 8.51 16.24
CA VAL A 283 23.46 8.73 14.83
C VAL A 283 22.89 10.14 14.71
N PHE A 284 22.95 10.72 13.52
CA PHE A 284 22.36 12.03 13.30
C PHE A 284 20.82 11.91 13.37
N ASP A 285 20.24 12.37 14.45
CA ASP A 285 18.81 12.36 14.71
C ASP A 285 18.23 13.76 14.44
N ARG A 286 17.49 13.90 13.34
CA ARG A 286 16.80 15.14 12.94
C ARG A 286 15.43 15.32 13.59
N THR A 287 15.01 14.39 14.44
CA THR A 287 13.74 14.48 15.12
C THR A 287 13.74 15.61 16.15
N SER A 288 12.53 16.05 16.55
CA SER A 288 12.37 17.16 17.48
C SER A 288 13.13 16.96 18.80
N PRO A 289 13.97 17.91 19.24
CA PRO A 289 14.68 17.83 20.51
C PRO A 289 13.75 17.79 21.72
N LEU A 290 12.48 18.19 21.59
CA LEU A 290 11.49 18.11 22.65
C LEU A 290 11.06 16.68 22.98
N ARG A 291 11.42 15.73 22.16
CA ARG A 291 11.12 14.31 22.38
C ARG A 291 11.86 13.73 23.56
N ASP A 292 13.13 14.05 23.72
CA ASP A 292 13.98 13.46 24.77
C ASP A 292 13.50 13.79 26.17
N SER A 293 12.85 14.92 26.38
CA SER A 293 12.32 15.35 27.70
C SER A 293 11.10 14.54 28.20
N ARG A 294 10.45 13.79 27.30
CA ARG A 294 9.20 13.06 27.59
C ARG A 294 9.35 11.55 27.61
N ARG A 295 10.53 11.04 27.41
CA ARG A 295 10.79 9.61 27.27
C ARG A 295 11.68 9.13 28.39
N GLY A 296 11.39 7.90 28.83
CA GLY A 296 12.34 7.17 29.62
C GLY A 296 13.65 6.89 28.85
N PRO A 297 14.60 6.22 29.50
CA PRO A 297 15.93 5.95 28.94
C PRO A 297 15.91 5.08 27.67
N VAL A 298 14.80 4.40 27.38
CA VAL A 298 14.62 3.54 26.20
C VAL A 298 13.52 4.12 25.31
N ARG A 299 13.86 4.40 24.08
CA ARG A 299 12.90 4.84 23.07
C ARG A 299 12.21 3.61 22.47
N GLN A 300 10.93 3.45 22.75
CA GLN A 300 10.08 2.43 22.15
C GLN A 300 9.18 3.05 21.10
N GLU A 301 9.71 3.26 19.93
CA GLU A 301 9.03 3.78 18.75
C GLU A 301 9.71 3.27 17.50
N GLY A 302 8.94 2.98 16.47
CA GLY A 302 9.49 2.63 15.17
C GLY A 302 10.18 3.83 14.52
N TYR A 303 11.17 3.55 13.69
CA TYR A 303 12.00 4.57 13.06
C TYR A 303 12.54 4.08 11.71
N VAL A 304 13.00 5.04 10.93
CA VAL A 304 13.78 4.78 9.72
C VAL A 304 15.19 5.28 9.93
N VAL A 305 16.16 4.45 9.61
CA VAL A 305 17.58 4.79 9.60
C VAL A 305 18.15 4.50 8.22
N LYS A 306 18.97 5.38 7.71
CA LYS A 306 19.79 5.08 6.53
C LYS A 306 21.21 4.80 6.97
N VAL A 307 21.82 3.83 6.31
CA VAL A 307 23.16 3.30 6.63
C VAL A 307 24.00 3.34 5.36
N SER A 308 25.25 3.76 5.47
CA SER A 308 26.20 3.69 4.35
C SER A 308 26.41 2.24 3.90
N PRO A 309 26.76 1.99 2.63
CA PRO A 309 26.91 0.62 2.11
C PRO A 309 27.92 -0.26 2.87
N ASP A 310 28.90 0.36 3.53
CA ASP A 310 29.91 -0.29 4.37
C ASP A 310 29.50 -0.42 5.86
N GLY A 311 28.36 0.18 6.26
CA GLY A 311 27.88 0.16 7.64
C GLY A 311 28.54 1.17 8.57
N GLU A 312 29.55 1.94 8.13
CA GLU A 312 30.32 2.83 8.99
C GLU A 312 29.50 4.05 9.47
N ALA A 313 28.69 4.60 8.58
CA ALA A 313 27.86 5.78 8.88
C ALA A 313 26.38 5.42 8.94
N ALA A 314 25.64 6.09 9.82
CA ALA A 314 24.19 5.97 9.90
C ALA A 314 23.54 7.28 10.34
N GLU A 315 22.32 7.52 9.83
CA GLU A 315 21.51 8.69 10.13
C GLU A 315 20.05 8.28 10.37
N VAL A 316 19.46 8.64 11.50
CA VAL A 316 18.02 8.50 11.73
C VAL A 316 17.28 9.49 10.85
N VAL A 317 16.38 8.99 10.02
CA VAL A 317 15.61 9.81 9.08
C VAL A 317 14.35 10.37 9.75
N CYS A 318 13.56 9.49 10.36
CA CYS A 318 12.30 9.86 11.02
C CYS A 318 11.97 8.82 12.09
N THR A 319 11.03 9.16 12.99
CA THR A 319 10.64 8.31 14.11
C THR A 319 9.15 8.39 14.38
N GLY A 320 8.67 7.69 15.42
CA GLY A 320 7.26 7.73 15.83
C GLY A 320 6.34 6.83 15.04
N LEU A 321 6.88 5.82 14.35
CA LEU A 321 6.16 4.73 13.72
C LEU A 321 5.84 3.63 14.74
N ARG A 322 4.87 2.76 14.44
CA ARG A 322 4.54 1.62 15.31
C ARG A 322 5.15 0.32 14.79
N ASN A 323 4.58 -0.23 13.74
CA ASN A 323 5.07 -1.43 13.07
C ASN A 323 5.00 -1.24 11.56
N PRO A 324 5.82 -0.35 11.01
CA PRO A 324 5.86 -0.13 9.58
C PRO A 324 6.46 -1.36 8.89
N PHE A 325 5.83 -1.79 7.80
CA PHE A 325 6.34 -2.88 7.00
C PHE A 325 6.38 -2.50 5.53
N GLY A 326 7.54 -2.69 4.93
CA GLY A 326 7.82 -2.21 3.58
C GLY A 326 8.26 -0.74 3.53
N ILE A 327 9.24 -0.47 2.70
CA ILE A 327 9.71 0.88 2.37
C ILE A 327 10.11 0.92 0.90
N ASP A 328 9.63 1.90 0.16
CA ASP A 328 10.09 2.11 -1.22
C ASP A 328 10.01 3.59 -1.60
N PHE A 329 10.67 3.95 -2.68
CA PHE A 329 10.80 5.31 -3.20
C PHE A 329 10.01 5.45 -4.50
N ASN A 330 9.31 6.57 -4.68
CA ASN A 330 8.77 6.92 -5.97
C ASN A 330 9.86 7.41 -6.95
N SER A 331 9.48 7.75 -8.18
CA SER A 331 10.40 8.27 -9.20
C SER A 331 11.03 9.61 -8.83
N ASP A 332 10.42 10.37 -7.94
CA ASP A 332 10.92 11.67 -7.48
C ASP A 332 11.85 11.54 -6.28
N GLY A 333 12.09 10.31 -5.78
CA GLY A 333 12.94 10.04 -4.64
C GLY A 333 12.25 10.24 -3.27
N ALA A 334 10.94 10.39 -3.21
CA ALA A 334 10.19 10.42 -1.97
C ALA A 334 9.94 8.99 -1.45
N ALA A 335 10.19 8.75 -0.16
CA ALA A 335 10.02 7.47 0.49
C ALA A 335 8.61 7.29 1.06
N PHE A 336 8.09 6.06 1.03
CA PHE A 336 6.79 5.70 1.57
C PHE A 336 6.84 4.38 2.33
N THR A 337 5.92 4.24 3.30
CA THR A 337 5.73 3.02 4.08
C THR A 337 4.26 2.78 4.40
N TYR A 338 3.95 1.57 4.83
CA TYR A 338 2.64 1.17 5.35
C TYR A 338 2.80 0.79 6.82
N ASP A 339 2.12 1.52 7.74
CA ASP A 339 2.27 1.36 9.19
C ASP A 339 0.99 0.83 9.82
N ALA A 340 1.15 0.02 10.86
CA ALA A 340 0.06 -0.64 11.56
C ALA A 340 -0.73 0.32 12.48
N ASP A 341 -2.00 0.02 12.69
CA ASP A 341 -2.81 0.59 13.76
C ASP A 341 -2.43 0.03 15.15
N ASN A 342 -2.99 0.60 16.20
CA ASN A 342 -3.04 -0.03 17.51
C ASN A 342 -4.44 -0.61 17.72
N GLU A 343 -4.56 -1.92 17.62
CA GLU A 343 -5.84 -2.64 17.70
C GLU A 343 -6.56 -2.40 19.03
N PHE A 344 -5.79 -2.19 20.11
CA PHE A 344 -6.33 -1.94 21.46
C PHE A 344 -7.00 -0.57 21.59
N ASP A 345 -6.71 0.37 20.68
CA ASP A 345 -7.34 1.69 20.66
C ASP A 345 -8.64 1.71 19.85
N MET A 346 -8.99 0.60 19.20
CA MET A 346 -10.20 0.54 18.36
C MET A 346 -11.45 0.87 19.17
N GLY A 347 -12.25 1.84 18.65
CA GLY A 347 -13.44 2.35 19.33
C GLY A 347 -13.18 3.52 20.27
N THR A 348 -11.94 3.96 20.42
CA THR A 348 -11.60 5.19 21.16
C THR A 348 -11.49 6.39 20.25
N PRO A 349 -11.68 7.63 20.74
CA PRO A 349 -11.54 8.84 19.94
C PRO A 349 -10.13 9.08 19.38
N TRP A 350 -9.11 8.44 19.94
CA TRP A 350 -7.72 8.56 19.49
C TRP A 350 -7.25 7.41 18.61
N TYR A 351 -8.13 6.45 18.30
CA TYR A 351 -7.79 5.37 17.38
C TYR A 351 -7.30 5.93 16.05
N ARG A 352 -6.18 5.39 15.61
CA ARG A 352 -5.64 5.65 14.28
C ARG A 352 -5.58 4.35 13.51
N SER A 353 -6.21 4.36 12.34
CA SER A 353 -6.22 3.20 11.46
C SER A 353 -4.83 2.90 10.89
N THR A 354 -4.65 1.72 10.33
CA THR A 354 -3.52 1.39 9.46
C THR A 354 -3.45 2.40 8.31
N ARG A 355 -2.24 2.83 7.95
CA ARG A 355 -2.08 3.97 7.04
C ARG A 355 -0.78 3.95 6.26
N ILE A 356 -0.82 4.63 5.12
CA ILE A 356 0.36 4.87 4.29
C ILE A 356 0.92 6.25 4.65
N TRP A 357 2.21 6.28 4.93
CA TRP A 357 2.94 7.50 5.23
C TRP A 357 3.89 7.87 4.11
N GLN A 358 3.99 9.15 3.78
CA GLN A 358 5.18 9.70 3.14
C GLN A 358 6.22 9.98 4.22
N LEU A 359 7.39 9.37 4.07
CA LEU A 359 8.51 9.53 4.99
C LEU A 359 9.37 10.73 4.56
N SER A 360 9.73 11.56 5.52
CA SER A 360 10.64 12.69 5.28
C SER A 360 11.56 12.90 6.48
N PRO A 361 12.79 13.39 6.26
CA PRO A 361 13.73 13.64 7.33
C PRO A 361 13.18 14.60 8.39
N GLY A 362 13.35 14.22 9.66
CA GLY A 362 12.92 15.02 10.80
C GLY A 362 11.46 14.88 11.21
N LEU A 363 10.65 14.06 10.51
CA LEU A 363 9.24 13.87 10.87
C LEU A 363 9.06 12.93 12.07
N ASP A 364 8.01 13.23 12.83
CA ASP A 364 7.46 12.42 13.92
C ASP A 364 6.06 11.93 13.55
N PHE A 365 5.89 10.62 13.44
CA PHE A 365 4.60 10.02 13.08
C PHE A 365 3.69 9.78 14.29
N GLY A 366 4.16 10.08 15.50
CA GLY A 366 3.35 10.25 16.71
C GLY A 366 3.19 9.01 17.59
N TRP A 367 3.60 7.81 17.19
CA TRP A 367 3.48 6.62 18.01
C TRP A 367 4.33 6.68 19.29
N ARG A 368 3.76 6.21 20.42
CA ARG A 368 4.41 6.16 21.73
C ARG A 368 3.92 4.95 22.51
N VAL A 369 4.76 3.94 22.67
CA VAL A 369 4.43 2.72 23.41
C VAL A 369 4.17 3.00 24.88
N ALA A 370 4.99 3.83 25.51
CA ALA A 370 4.91 4.08 26.96
C ALA A 370 3.56 4.67 27.41
N GLN A 371 2.79 5.24 26.50
CA GLN A 371 1.48 5.82 26.79
C GLN A 371 0.33 5.01 26.20
N GLY A 372 0.62 3.96 25.42
CA GLY A 372 -0.37 3.14 24.72
C GLY A 372 -1.27 3.96 23.78
N GLN A 373 -0.80 5.11 23.30
CA GLN A 373 -1.63 6.06 22.56
C GLN A 373 -0.81 6.80 21.52
N TRP A 374 -1.41 6.99 20.37
CA TRP A 374 -0.97 8.03 19.44
C TRP A 374 -1.22 9.38 20.13
N PRO A 375 -0.21 10.23 20.34
CA PRO A 375 -0.46 11.52 20.94
C PRO A 375 -1.55 12.23 20.15
N PRO A 376 -2.53 12.81 20.83
CA PRO A 376 -3.51 13.64 20.14
C PRO A 376 -2.76 14.72 19.36
N TYR A 377 -3.26 14.99 18.22
CA TYR A 377 -2.78 15.99 17.28
C TYR A 377 -2.04 17.16 17.94
N PHE A 378 -0.81 17.35 17.53
CA PHE A 378 -0.12 18.63 17.69
C PHE A 378 0.09 19.20 16.27
N PRO A 379 -1.00 19.64 15.58
CA PRO A 379 -0.90 20.13 14.21
C PRO A 379 -0.03 21.38 14.09
N ASP A 380 0.20 22.04 15.21
CA ASP A 380 1.09 23.19 15.38
C ASP A 380 2.57 22.82 15.50
N ARG A 381 2.91 21.53 15.58
CA ARG A 381 4.31 21.09 15.56
C ARG A 381 4.77 20.87 14.15
N ALA A 382 5.86 21.51 13.78
CA ALA A 382 6.44 21.42 12.45
C ALA A 382 6.97 20.03 12.09
N ASP A 383 7.29 19.21 13.08
CA ASP A 383 7.80 17.86 12.91
C ASP A 383 6.72 16.78 12.88
N ASN A 384 5.46 17.10 13.12
CA ASN A 384 4.37 16.15 12.97
C ASN A 384 4.02 15.93 11.51
N SER A 385 3.94 14.66 11.11
CA SER A 385 3.41 14.32 9.79
C SER A 385 1.89 14.39 9.80
N VAL A 386 1.35 15.14 8.85
CA VAL A 386 -0.10 15.24 8.60
C VAL A 386 -0.53 14.58 7.29
N TRP A 387 0.42 14.08 6.50
CA TRP A 387 0.18 13.54 5.17
C TRP A 387 0.15 12.03 5.20
N GLN A 388 -1.05 11.50 5.16
CA GLN A 388 -1.30 10.06 5.23
C GLN A 388 -2.49 9.68 4.35
N LEU A 389 -2.57 8.40 4.02
CA LEU A 389 -3.76 7.77 3.51
C LEU A 389 -4.19 6.69 4.49
N ASP A 390 -5.31 6.89 5.16
CA ASP A 390 -5.92 5.89 6.02
C ASP A 390 -6.51 4.75 5.19
N THR A 391 -6.19 3.52 5.57
CA THR A 391 -6.63 2.31 4.85
C THR A 391 -7.67 1.50 5.62
N GLY A 392 -8.06 2.00 6.78
CA GLY A 392 -8.90 1.28 7.72
C GLY A 392 -8.09 0.29 8.57
N LYS A 393 -8.76 -0.67 9.20
CA LYS A 393 -8.08 -1.79 9.86
C LYS A 393 -7.34 -2.61 8.81
N GLY A 394 -6.16 -3.08 9.14
CA GLY A 394 -5.33 -3.86 8.23
C GLY A 394 -4.11 -4.45 8.91
N SER A 395 -3.28 -5.15 8.13
CA SER A 395 -2.00 -5.69 8.58
C SER A 395 -0.95 -5.46 7.50
N PRO A 396 -0.06 -4.49 7.70
CA PRO A 396 1.00 -4.17 6.75
C PRO A 396 1.94 -5.35 6.51
N THR A 397 2.23 -5.62 5.24
CA THR A 397 3.19 -6.67 4.86
C THR A 397 4.26 -6.20 3.89
N SER A 398 3.96 -5.30 2.97
CA SER A 398 4.97 -4.71 2.08
C SER A 398 4.39 -3.52 1.32
N VAL A 399 5.29 -2.71 0.77
CA VAL A 399 4.99 -1.68 -0.23
C VAL A 399 6.01 -1.73 -1.34
N MET A 400 5.60 -1.43 -2.58
CA MET A 400 6.50 -1.35 -3.74
C MET A 400 5.92 -0.43 -4.80
N PHE A 401 6.73 0.45 -5.38
CA PHE A 401 6.35 1.23 -6.55
C PHE A 401 6.45 0.41 -7.84
N GLY A 402 5.49 0.63 -8.72
CA GLY A 402 5.40 -0.07 -10.00
C GLY A 402 6.38 0.37 -11.08
N LYS A 403 7.49 1.02 -10.75
CA LYS A 403 8.44 1.66 -11.69
C LYS A 403 8.94 0.78 -12.84
N HIS A 404 9.03 -0.52 -12.60
CA HIS A 404 9.55 -1.50 -13.57
C HIS A 404 8.49 -2.44 -14.12
N LEU A 405 7.23 -2.24 -13.74
CA LEU A 405 6.12 -3.07 -14.20
C LEU A 405 5.77 -2.77 -15.66
N LYS A 406 5.39 -3.81 -16.38
CA LYS A 406 4.92 -3.72 -17.77
C LYS A 406 3.39 -3.52 -17.85
N PHE A 407 2.80 -2.95 -16.82
CA PHE A 407 1.37 -2.63 -16.78
C PHE A 407 1.04 -1.37 -17.58
N ALA A 408 -0.23 -1.06 -17.72
CA ALA A 408 -0.67 0.21 -18.31
C ALA A 408 -0.06 1.40 -17.55
N PRO A 409 0.19 2.54 -18.21
CA PRO A 409 0.90 3.69 -17.62
C PRO A 409 0.33 4.16 -16.27
N ASP A 410 -0.97 4.10 -16.09
CA ASP A 410 -1.63 4.47 -14.84
C ASP A 410 -1.21 3.60 -13.64
N TYR A 411 -0.69 2.40 -13.91
CA TYR A 411 -0.28 1.42 -12.91
C TYR A 411 1.24 1.30 -12.75
N GLN A 412 2.02 1.98 -13.57
CA GLN A 412 3.49 1.94 -13.48
C GLN A 412 4.04 2.84 -12.36
N ASN A 413 3.33 3.91 -12.00
CA ASN A 413 3.79 4.90 -11.02
C ASN A 413 2.97 4.91 -9.72
N CYS A 414 2.12 3.92 -9.50
CA CYS A 414 1.41 3.80 -8.23
C CYS A 414 2.21 2.98 -7.21
N LEU A 415 1.92 3.18 -5.93
CA LEU A 415 2.42 2.36 -4.85
C LEU A 415 1.51 1.16 -4.67
N TYR A 416 2.04 -0.05 -4.82
CA TYR A 416 1.35 -1.28 -4.45
C TYR A 416 1.55 -1.54 -2.97
N VAL A 417 0.45 -1.81 -2.27
CA VAL A 417 0.43 -2.01 -0.83
C VAL A 417 -0.23 -3.34 -0.52
N LEU A 418 0.46 -4.17 0.22
CA LEU A 418 0.01 -5.50 0.59
C LEU A 418 -0.56 -5.49 2.00
N ASP A 419 -1.80 -5.95 2.13
CA ASP A 419 -2.52 -6.05 3.40
C ASP A 419 -2.89 -7.50 3.66
N TRP A 420 -2.19 -8.10 4.61
CA TRP A 420 -2.37 -9.52 4.96
C TRP A 420 -3.72 -9.79 5.62
N ALA A 421 -4.20 -8.89 6.49
CA ALA A 421 -5.42 -9.12 7.26
C ALA A 421 -6.65 -9.37 6.37
N TYR A 422 -6.70 -8.74 5.22
CA TYR A 422 -7.80 -8.88 4.27
C TYR A 422 -7.39 -9.60 2.98
N GLY A 423 -6.13 -10.06 2.87
CA GLY A 423 -5.63 -10.73 1.68
C GLY A 423 -5.81 -9.88 0.43
N ARG A 424 -5.48 -8.59 0.50
CA ARG A 424 -5.70 -7.63 -0.58
C ARG A 424 -4.41 -6.94 -0.98
N VAL A 425 -4.33 -6.60 -2.25
CA VAL A 425 -3.35 -5.67 -2.81
C VAL A 425 -4.07 -4.38 -3.14
N LEU A 426 -3.45 -3.26 -2.84
CA LEU A 426 -3.99 -1.94 -3.10
C LEU A 426 -3.06 -1.21 -4.05
N ALA A 427 -3.60 -0.59 -5.08
CA ALA A 427 -2.89 0.35 -5.92
C ALA A 427 -3.16 1.78 -5.44
N VAL A 428 -2.13 2.47 -5.01
CA VAL A 428 -2.21 3.84 -4.50
C VAL A 428 -1.66 4.80 -5.53
N HIS A 429 -2.55 5.58 -6.11
CA HIS A 429 -2.22 6.62 -7.08
C HIS A 429 -1.90 7.91 -6.35
N MET A 430 -0.90 8.64 -6.85
CA MET A 430 -0.38 9.82 -6.21
C MET A 430 -0.35 11.01 -7.16
N ALA A 431 -0.66 12.17 -6.63
CA ALA A 431 -0.50 13.44 -7.33
C ALA A 431 0.28 14.42 -6.45
N PRO A 432 1.28 15.14 -6.99
CA PRO A 432 2.03 16.13 -6.24
C PRO A 432 1.12 17.20 -5.61
N ARG A 433 1.42 17.58 -4.38
CA ARG A 433 0.77 18.65 -3.65
C ARG A 433 1.78 19.40 -2.77
N GLY A 434 2.41 20.42 -3.33
CA GLY A 434 3.54 21.08 -2.69
C GLY A 434 4.72 20.12 -2.53
N SER A 435 5.27 19.99 -1.34
CA SER A 435 6.33 19.03 -1.00
C SER A 435 5.82 17.62 -0.68
N MET A 436 4.51 17.40 -0.77
CA MET A 436 3.84 16.16 -0.39
C MET A 436 3.01 15.63 -1.57
N TYR A 437 2.33 14.50 -1.35
CA TYR A 437 1.47 13.86 -2.35
C TYR A 437 0.05 13.72 -1.82
N ARG A 438 -0.93 14.05 -2.67
CA ARG A 438 -2.29 13.55 -2.48
C ARG A 438 -2.30 12.10 -2.93
N MET A 439 -2.85 11.23 -2.11
CA MET A 439 -2.90 9.81 -2.35
C MET A 439 -4.36 9.35 -2.44
N ALA A 440 -4.62 8.39 -3.31
CA ALA A 440 -5.90 7.70 -3.39
C ALA A 440 -5.68 6.23 -3.75
N GLY A 441 -6.27 5.33 -3.00
CA GLY A 441 -6.12 3.90 -3.18
C GLY A 441 -7.32 3.25 -3.85
N GLU A 442 -7.08 2.12 -4.49
CA GLU A 442 -8.09 1.22 -5.01
C GLU A 442 -7.70 -0.23 -4.76
N LEU A 443 -8.67 -1.13 -4.72
CA LEU A 443 -8.41 -2.57 -4.74
C LEU A 443 -7.86 -2.96 -6.11
N PHE A 444 -6.72 -3.67 -6.11
CA PHE A 444 -6.04 -4.08 -7.34
C PHE A 444 -6.32 -5.54 -7.75
#